data_e925016c5bef9ddef693c9b3d6a10275
#
_entry.id   e925016c5bef9ddef693c9b3d6a10275
#
_cell.length_a   1.000
_cell.length_b   1.000
_cell.length_c   1.000
_cell.angle_alpha   90.00
_cell.angle_beta   90.00
_cell.angle_gamma   90.00
#
_symmetry.space_group_name_H-M   'P 1'
#
loop_
_entity.id
_entity.type
_entity.pdbx_description
1 polymer ?
#
loop_
_entity_poly.entity_id
_entity_poly.type
_entity_poly.pdbx_seq_one_letter_code
_entity_poly.pdbx_strand_id
1 'polypeptide(L)'
;GSGGIGASITKLRATGSPLKSSFGGSSSGPTPFAKILDTSIRAVQRGGKKVGALCFYMENWHIDFPEFLDWKHNAGDDYVRMRTANTAAFLSDEFMKRVEAGKDWYMFDPAETADLNEITGREFSVRYAHYIEKADKGELRMFKKVPAAEQYRQILVSLQSTSHPWLVWKDTINTRALNNNTGTIHMSNLCTEICLPQDKENVAVCNLASLNLAAHIKNKEVHWGRLEESVRLAVRQLDNLIDINVLPIPEAAKSDRENRAMGLGVMGFADTIEQLGMAYDSEHAWDFADRIFEFVSYMAIDESANLAVERGSYKNFNGSMWSKGYVPIDTIKKLSEERGIAVTVDNQSKHKGLNWDLLRAKVKKGMRNATLMAVAPNANIGLVVGTTPGIDARFAQVFSRNKISGKYMDINHNLVKDLKNMGIWEKVREAIIENQGDISSIPHIPQHTKDIYKTAFTTSPLAYVEVAARAQKWVDQALSRNMYLETRDIDETMSIYTTAWKKGLKSTYYLHMKPRHTAEQSTTKVNKAE
;
A
#
# COMPACT_ATOMS: atom_id res chain seq x y z
N GLY A 1 -21.52 -1.06 10.85
CA GLY A 1 -21.04 -1.04 9.48
C GLY A 1 -19.85 -1.96 9.30
N SER A 2 -19.52 -2.33 8.09
CA SER A 2 -18.29 -3.07 7.76
C SER A 2 -17.13 -2.09 7.63
N GLY A 3 -16.51 -1.72 8.74
CA GLY A 3 -15.32 -0.87 8.76
C GLY A 3 -14.01 -1.68 8.69
N GLY A 4 -12.92 -1.01 8.38
CA GLY A 4 -11.56 -1.53 8.46
C GLY A 4 -10.70 -0.61 9.31
N ILE A 5 -9.85 -1.18 10.15
CA ILE A 5 -8.93 -0.42 10.99
C ILE A 5 -7.51 -0.99 10.92
N GLY A 6 -6.51 -0.13 11.11
CA GLY A 6 -5.15 -0.50 11.46
C GLY A 6 -4.93 -0.32 12.95
N ALA A 7 -4.14 -1.19 13.55
CA ALA A 7 -3.78 -1.11 14.96
C ALA A 7 -2.30 -1.45 15.18
N SER A 8 -1.53 -0.54 15.76
CA SER A 8 -0.16 -0.82 16.19
C SER A 8 -0.16 -1.50 17.55
N ILE A 9 0.58 -2.59 17.63
CA ILE A 9 0.76 -3.37 18.86
C ILE A 9 2.20 -3.31 19.38
N THR A 10 3.05 -2.51 18.76
CA THR A 10 4.47 -2.37 19.11
C THR A 10 4.69 -1.95 20.57
N LYS A 11 3.79 -1.15 21.13
CA LYS A 11 3.92 -0.69 22.53
C LYS A 11 3.49 -1.71 23.58
N LEU A 12 2.90 -2.84 23.18
CA LEU A 12 2.52 -3.87 24.12
C LEU A 12 3.77 -4.54 24.67
N ARG A 13 3.82 -4.68 26.00
CA ARG A 13 4.94 -5.27 26.74
C ARG A 13 5.22 -6.70 26.24
N ALA A 14 6.50 -7.06 26.17
CA ALA A 14 6.95 -8.36 25.70
C ALA A 14 6.46 -9.53 26.58
N THR A 15 6.39 -10.71 25.99
CA THR A 15 6.18 -11.97 26.70
C THR A 15 7.31 -12.19 27.71
N GLY A 16 6.95 -12.48 28.95
CA GLY A 16 7.91 -12.67 30.03
C GLY A 16 8.45 -11.39 30.67
N SER A 17 8.09 -10.22 30.16
CA SER A 17 8.50 -8.94 30.76
C SER A 17 7.93 -8.78 32.18
N PRO A 18 8.75 -8.34 33.17
CA PRO A 18 8.30 -8.19 34.54
C PRO A 18 7.17 -7.19 34.71
N LEU A 19 6.17 -7.54 35.49
CA LEU A 19 5.08 -6.64 35.85
C LEU A 19 5.42 -5.90 37.16
N LYS A 20 5.15 -4.59 37.17
CA LYS A 20 5.23 -3.76 38.38
C LYS A 20 3.96 -3.95 39.20
N SER A 21 3.82 -5.09 39.86
CA SER A 21 2.69 -5.34 40.75
C SER A 21 3.21 -5.81 42.11
N SER A 22 2.42 -5.65 43.18
CA SER A 22 2.73 -6.12 44.53
C SER A 22 2.81 -7.64 44.61
N PHE A 23 2.23 -8.34 43.66
CA PHE A 23 2.22 -9.82 43.58
C PHE A 23 3.29 -10.38 42.64
N GLY A 24 4.08 -9.50 41.96
CA GLY A 24 5.02 -9.94 40.94
C GLY A 24 4.31 -10.45 39.68
N GLY A 25 5.01 -11.26 38.91
CA GLY A 25 4.51 -11.88 37.69
C GLY A 25 5.14 -11.33 36.41
N SER A 26 4.78 -11.92 35.29
CA SER A 26 5.29 -11.56 33.97
C SER A 26 4.16 -11.34 32.96
N SER A 27 4.46 -10.55 31.94
CA SER A 27 3.53 -10.26 30.85
C SER A 27 3.30 -11.48 29.98
N SER A 28 2.07 -11.65 29.50
CA SER A 28 1.71 -12.66 28.48
C SER A 28 2.05 -12.23 27.05
N GLY A 29 2.56 -11.00 26.87
CA GLY A 29 2.92 -10.46 25.57
C GLY A 29 1.74 -9.98 24.72
N PRO A 30 2.00 -9.60 23.45
CA PRO A 30 0.99 -9.05 22.55
C PRO A 30 -0.06 -10.06 22.06
N THR A 31 0.31 -11.35 21.93
CA THR A 31 -0.51 -12.38 21.27
C THR A 31 -1.91 -12.54 21.88
N PRO A 32 -2.10 -12.65 23.21
CA PRO A 32 -3.44 -12.80 23.80
C PRO A 32 -4.34 -11.59 23.56
N PHE A 33 -3.79 -10.39 23.59
CA PHE A 33 -4.56 -9.15 23.33
C PHE A 33 -4.95 -9.04 21.85
N ALA A 34 -4.04 -9.39 20.94
CA ALA A 34 -4.34 -9.46 19.51
C ALA A 34 -5.43 -10.50 19.23
N LYS A 35 -5.41 -11.65 19.94
CA LYS A 35 -6.44 -12.70 19.80
C LYS A 35 -7.84 -12.22 20.19
N ILE A 36 -7.96 -11.41 21.24
CA ILE A 36 -9.24 -10.81 21.63
C ILE A 36 -9.79 -9.97 20.49
N LEU A 37 -8.96 -9.11 19.88
CA LEU A 37 -9.36 -8.25 18.77
C LEU A 37 -9.67 -9.05 17.50
N ASP A 38 -8.85 -10.06 17.16
CA ASP A 38 -9.08 -10.93 16.01
C ASP A 38 -10.43 -11.66 16.09
N THR A 39 -10.79 -12.15 17.28
CA THR A 39 -12.06 -12.81 17.54
C THR A 39 -13.24 -11.82 17.50
N SER A 40 -13.06 -10.64 18.10
CA SER A 40 -14.08 -9.59 18.13
C SER A 40 -14.44 -9.08 16.74
N ILE A 41 -13.43 -8.86 15.89
CA ILE A 41 -13.65 -8.43 14.49
C ILE A 41 -14.45 -9.48 13.71
N ARG A 42 -14.21 -10.76 13.96
CA ARG A 42 -14.97 -11.85 13.33
C ARG A 42 -16.44 -11.86 13.76
N ALA A 43 -16.72 -11.47 15.00
CA ALA A 43 -18.08 -11.41 15.53
C ALA A 43 -18.88 -10.21 14.95
N VAL A 44 -18.20 -9.11 14.58
CA VAL A 44 -18.85 -7.90 14.06
C VAL A 44 -19.18 -8.08 12.58
N GLN A 45 -20.44 -8.36 12.29
CA GLN A 45 -20.93 -8.64 10.94
C GLN A 45 -22.07 -7.71 10.54
N ARG A 46 -22.12 -7.35 9.27
CA ARG A 46 -23.24 -6.63 8.66
C ARG A 46 -24.15 -7.59 7.92
N GLY A 47 -25.18 -8.11 8.62
CA GLY A 47 -26.19 -8.97 8.02
C GLY A 47 -25.63 -10.20 7.32
N GLY A 48 -24.51 -10.76 7.80
CA GLY A 48 -23.83 -11.91 7.20
C GLY A 48 -23.10 -11.64 5.87
N LYS A 49 -23.17 -10.41 5.33
CA LYS A 49 -22.60 -10.08 4.02
C LYS A 49 -21.18 -9.53 4.06
N LYS A 50 -20.80 -8.85 5.13
CA LYS A 50 -19.44 -8.33 5.36
C LYS A 50 -19.08 -8.40 6.83
N VAL A 51 -17.87 -8.81 7.12
CA VAL A 51 -17.25 -8.78 8.47
C VAL A 51 -16.41 -7.53 8.63
N GLY A 52 -16.14 -7.12 9.88
CA GLY A 52 -15.12 -6.14 10.19
C GLY A 52 -13.73 -6.65 9.75
N ALA A 53 -12.81 -5.75 9.51
CA ALA A 53 -11.45 -6.09 9.10
C ALA A 53 -10.42 -5.28 9.88
N LEU A 54 -9.28 -5.90 10.18
CA LEU A 54 -8.20 -5.35 11.00
C LEU A 54 -6.86 -5.71 10.40
N CYS A 55 -5.90 -4.77 10.43
CA CYS A 55 -4.49 -5.04 10.19
C CYS A 55 -3.68 -4.68 11.44
N PHE A 56 -2.93 -5.63 11.97
CA PHE A 56 -1.96 -5.40 13.04
C PHE A 56 -0.62 -4.96 12.46
N TYR A 57 -0.04 -3.93 13.06
CA TYR A 57 1.27 -3.40 12.75
C TYR A 57 2.22 -3.65 13.92
N MET A 58 3.39 -4.21 13.64
CA MET A 58 4.47 -4.36 14.62
C MET A 58 5.80 -3.93 14.00
N GLU A 59 6.55 -3.11 14.75
CA GLU A 59 7.94 -2.82 14.41
C GLU A 59 8.82 -4.03 14.71
N ASN A 60 9.73 -4.34 13.79
CA ASN A 60 10.50 -5.57 13.86
C ASN A 60 11.64 -5.59 14.90
N TRP A 61 11.82 -4.50 15.64
CA TRP A 61 12.69 -4.47 16.80
C TRP A 61 12.01 -4.99 18.09
N HIS A 62 10.71 -5.24 18.06
CA HIS A 62 9.99 -5.85 19.18
C HIS A 62 10.42 -7.31 19.37
N ILE A 63 10.71 -7.70 20.62
CA ILE A 63 11.29 -9.03 20.90
C ILE A 63 10.34 -10.20 20.53
N ASP A 64 9.03 -9.97 20.51
CA ASP A 64 8.03 -10.96 20.10
C ASP A 64 7.73 -10.92 18.57
N PHE A 65 8.53 -10.21 17.79
CA PHE A 65 8.34 -10.15 16.35
C PHE A 65 8.40 -11.53 15.66
N PRO A 66 9.24 -12.47 16.04
CA PRO A 66 9.18 -13.83 15.49
C PRO A 66 7.83 -14.52 15.70
N GLU A 67 7.19 -14.35 16.87
CA GLU A 67 5.83 -14.88 17.12
C GLU A 67 4.79 -14.18 16.24
N PHE A 68 4.93 -12.88 16.04
CA PHE A 68 4.08 -12.11 15.12
C PHE A 68 4.12 -12.65 13.69
N LEU A 69 5.27 -13.10 13.19
CA LEU A 69 5.39 -13.75 11.88
C LEU A 69 4.58 -15.06 11.80
N ASP A 70 4.47 -15.77 12.91
CA ASP A 70 3.76 -17.04 12.98
C ASP A 70 2.22 -16.89 13.06
N TRP A 71 1.71 -15.70 13.35
CA TRP A 71 0.26 -15.49 13.54
C TRP A 71 -0.60 -15.89 12.34
N LYS A 72 -0.07 -15.81 11.13
CA LYS A 72 -0.79 -16.14 9.89
C LYS A 72 -0.52 -17.55 9.37
N HIS A 73 0.31 -18.34 10.03
CA HIS A 73 0.55 -19.71 9.60
C HIS A 73 -0.73 -20.56 9.56
N ASN A 74 -0.83 -21.42 8.56
CA ASN A 74 -2.01 -22.25 8.33
C ASN A 74 -2.17 -23.37 9.37
N ALA A 75 -1.06 -23.86 9.91
CA ALA A 75 -1.00 -24.92 10.92
C ALA A 75 -0.68 -24.36 12.31
N GLY A 76 -0.88 -25.17 13.34
CA GLY A 76 -0.55 -24.88 14.72
C GLY A 76 -1.77 -24.54 15.57
N ASP A 77 -1.50 -24.14 16.83
CA ASP A 77 -2.53 -23.86 17.81
C ASP A 77 -3.34 -22.60 17.45
N ASP A 78 -4.65 -22.74 17.35
CA ASP A 78 -5.55 -21.64 17.01
C ASP A 78 -5.59 -20.51 18.07
N TYR A 79 -5.17 -20.79 19.31
CA TYR A 79 -5.05 -19.75 20.35
C TYR A 79 -4.00 -18.69 20.02
N VAL A 80 -2.97 -19.07 19.26
CA VAL A 80 -1.88 -18.16 18.87
C VAL A 80 -1.92 -17.79 17.39
N ARG A 81 -2.97 -18.15 16.66
CA ARG A 81 -3.17 -17.80 15.23
C ARG A 81 -4.22 -16.72 15.06
N MET A 82 -3.92 -15.73 14.22
CA MET A 82 -4.86 -14.67 13.82
C MET A 82 -5.52 -15.06 12.49
N ARG A 83 -6.72 -15.62 12.56
CA ARG A 83 -7.42 -16.15 11.38
C ARG A 83 -8.15 -15.07 10.60
N THR A 84 -8.51 -13.97 11.23
CA THR A 84 -9.29 -12.88 10.63
C THR A 84 -8.42 -11.65 10.32
N ALA A 85 -7.63 -11.20 11.28
CA ALA A 85 -6.80 -10.01 11.14
C ALA A 85 -5.63 -10.24 10.17
N ASN A 86 -5.28 -9.20 9.42
CA ASN A 86 -4.07 -9.11 8.62
C ASN A 86 -2.90 -8.65 9.47
N THR A 87 -1.68 -8.76 8.94
CA THR A 87 -0.46 -8.32 9.61
C THR A 87 0.43 -7.53 8.66
N ALA A 88 1.13 -6.52 9.18
CA ALA A 88 2.12 -5.73 8.46
C ALA A 88 3.36 -5.50 9.34
N ALA A 89 4.53 -5.74 8.79
CA ALA A 89 5.81 -5.44 9.40
C ALA A 89 6.16 -3.97 9.16
N PHE A 90 6.37 -3.22 10.24
CA PHE A 90 6.71 -1.81 10.18
C PHE A 90 8.22 -1.65 10.36
N LEU A 91 8.94 -1.43 9.23
CA LEU A 91 10.39 -1.57 9.14
C LEU A 91 11.08 -0.20 9.12
N SER A 92 12.19 -0.08 9.86
CA SER A 92 13.04 1.11 9.85
C SER A 92 14.10 1.07 8.74
N ASP A 93 14.62 2.23 8.36
CA ASP A 93 15.79 2.33 7.47
C ASP A 93 17.04 1.70 8.11
N GLU A 94 17.19 1.80 9.44
CA GLU A 94 18.28 1.15 10.17
C GLU A 94 18.29 -0.38 9.95
N PHE A 95 17.10 -1.01 9.98
CA PHE A 95 16.99 -2.44 9.70
C PHE A 95 17.45 -2.77 8.28
N MET A 96 16.96 -2.05 7.29
CA MET A 96 17.30 -2.30 5.88
C MET A 96 18.79 -2.08 5.61
N LYS A 97 19.40 -1.06 6.24
CA LYS A 97 20.84 -0.83 6.17
C LYS A 97 21.66 -1.96 6.78
N ARG A 98 21.20 -2.52 7.91
CA ARG A 98 21.85 -3.66 8.55
C ARG A 98 21.75 -4.93 7.73
N VAL A 99 20.61 -5.14 7.05
CA VAL A 99 20.46 -6.24 6.08
C VAL A 99 21.53 -6.14 4.99
N GLU A 100 21.69 -4.96 4.36
CA GLU A 100 22.69 -4.77 3.30
C GLU A 100 24.13 -4.86 3.80
N ALA A 101 24.38 -4.40 5.02
CA ALA A 101 25.72 -4.41 5.62
C ALA A 101 26.09 -5.74 6.28
N GLY A 102 25.23 -6.74 6.26
CA GLY A 102 25.45 -8.04 6.91
C GLY A 102 25.63 -7.94 8.43
N LYS A 103 24.96 -6.96 9.07
CA LYS A 103 25.02 -6.73 10.53
C LYS A 103 23.91 -7.45 11.26
N ASP A 104 24.08 -7.56 12.59
CA ASP A 104 23.07 -8.10 13.46
C ASP A 104 21.92 -7.11 13.71
N TRP A 105 20.74 -7.67 13.96
CA TRP A 105 19.55 -6.98 14.39
C TRP A 105 19.19 -7.40 15.81
N TYR A 106 19.01 -6.42 16.70
CA TYR A 106 18.61 -6.61 18.07
C TYR A 106 17.11 -6.34 18.23
N MET A 107 16.45 -7.19 18.97
CA MET A 107 15.05 -7.05 19.33
C MET A 107 14.93 -6.83 20.83
N PHE A 108 14.09 -5.89 21.23
CA PHE A 108 13.99 -5.39 22.59
C PHE A 108 12.57 -5.52 23.17
N ASP A 109 12.47 -5.48 24.49
CA ASP A 109 11.20 -5.28 25.19
C ASP A 109 10.82 -3.80 25.16
N PRO A 110 9.64 -3.42 24.64
CA PRO A 110 9.17 -2.02 24.67
C PRO A 110 9.09 -1.43 26.08
N ALA A 111 8.99 -2.26 27.13
CA ALA A 111 9.02 -1.77 28.50
C ALA A 111 10.35 -1.11 28.91
N GLU A 112 11.45 -1.44 28.22
CA GLU A 112 12.79 -0.88 28.45
C GLU A 112 13.21 0.10 27.36
N THR A 113 12.56 0.12 26.18
CA THR A 113 12.96 0.86 24.97
C THR A 113 11.76 1.57 24.31
N ALA A 114 10.82 2.08 25.11
CA ALA A 114 9.53 2.62 24.63
C ALA A 114 9.68 3.78 23.65
N ASP A 115 10.76 4.56 23.75
CA ASP A 115 11.03 5.70 22.87
C ASP A 115 11.36 5.32 21.43
N LEU A 116 11.83 4.09 21.16
CA LEU A 116 12.07 3.62 19.80
C LEU A 116 10.81 3.67 18.90
N ASN A 117 9.63 3.52 19.48
CA ASN A 117 8.39 3.62 18.73
C ASN A 117 8.08 5.05 18.28
N GLU A 118 8.51 6.06 19.05
CA GLU A 118 8.19 7.47 18.81
C GLU A 118 9.12 8.16 17.81
N ILE A 119 10.34 7.64 17.62
CA ILE A 119 11.41 8.27 16.85
C ILE A 119 11.61 7.56 15.50
N THR A 120 12.17 8.29 14.54
CA THR A 120 12.34 7.85 13.16
C THR A 120 13.68 8.31 12.57
N GLY A 121 14.10 7.72 11.46
CA GLY A 121 15.25 8.16 10.69
C GLY A 121 16.56 8.10 11.46
N ARG A 122 17.36 9.16 11.39
CA ARG A 122 18.66 9.23 12.06
C ARG A 122 18.55 9.18 13.58
N GLU A 123 17.52 9.79 14.14
CA GLU A 123 17.30 9.77 15.59
C GLU A 123 17.04 8.34 16.07
N PHE A 124 16.23 7.56 15.31
CA PHE A 124 16.05 6.14 15.57
C PHE A 124 17.39 5.39 15.53
N SER A 125 18.19 5.58 14.48
CA SER A 125 19.48 4.89 14.34
C SER A 125 20.43 5.16 15.52
N VAL A 126 20.51 6.40 15.98
CA VAL A 126 21.36 6.79 17.12
C VAL A 126 20.85 6.16 18.41
N ARG A 127 19.55 6.22 18.66
CA ARG A 127 18.93 5.63 19.87
C ARG A 127 19.00 4.11 19.86
N TYR A 128 18.80 3.49 18.70
CA TYR A 128 18.93 2.05 18.53
C TYR A 128 20.35 1.56 18.82
N ALA A 129 21.38 2.26 18.32
CA ALA A 129 22.77 1.96 18.64
C ALA A 129 23.05 2.08 20.15
N HIS A 130 22.50 3.07 20.83
CA HIS A 130 22.61 3.20 22.30
C HIS A 130 22.00 1.98 23.04
N TYR A 131 20.85 1.46 22.59
CA TYR A 131 20.25 0.27 23.18
C TYR A 131 21.06 -1.01 22.89
N ILE A 132 21.72 -1.10 21.74
CA ILE A 132 22.66 -2.18 21.46
C ILE A 132 23.81 -2.17 22.47
N GLU A 133 24.42 -1.00 22.72
CA GLU A 133 25.50 -0.87 23.72
C GLU A 133 25.03 -1.29 25.11
N LYS A 134 23.82 -0.91 25.51
CA LYS A 134 23.23 -1.32 26.78
C LYS A 134 23.03 -2.84 26.86
N ALA A 135 22.52 -3.44 25.77
CA ALA A 135 22.33 -4.88 25.71
C ALA A 135 23.67 -5.63 25.85
N ASP A 136 24.69 -5.19 25.11
CA ASP A 136 26.02 -5.81 25.13
C ASP A 136 26.73 -5.64 26.50
N LYS A 137 26.41 -4.59 27.25
CA LYS A 137 26.87 -4.39 28.64
C LYS A 137 26.05 -5.11 29.69
N GLY A 138 24.97 -5.81 29.29
CA GLY A 138 24.07 -6.50 30.22
C GLY A 138 23.16 -5.56 31.05
N GLU A 139 22.94 -4.34 30.57
CA GLU A 139 22.09 -3.34 31.24
C GLU A 139 20.60 -3.48 30.88
N LEU A 140 20.27 -4.26 29.85
CA LEU A 140 18.90 -4.60 29.50
C LEU A 140 18.57 -6.01 29.98
N ARG A 141 17.35 -6.19 30.48
CA ARG A 141 16.87 -7.48 31.02
C ARG A 141 16.53 -8.46 29.90
N MET A 142 15.95 -7.94 28.81
CA MET A 142 15.42 -8.76 27.74
C MET A 142 15.81 -8.21 26.38
N PHE A 143 16.57 -8.99 25.64
CA PHE A 143 16.83 -8.74 24.22
C PHE A 143 17.12 -10.04 23.49
N LYS A 144 16.95 -10.03 22.19
CA LYS A 144 17.38 -11.10 21.28
C LYS A 144 18.22 -10.50 20.17
N LYS A 145 19.17 -11.28 19.66
CA LYS A 145 20.07 -10.87 18.60
C LYS A 145 20.02 -11.92 17.50
N VAL A 146 19.84 -11.47 16.25
CA VAL A 146 19.85 -12.31 15.05
C VAL A 146 20.54 -11.57 13.90
N PRO A 147 21.11 -12.22 12.89
CA PRO A 147 21.53 -11.55 11.68
C PRO A 147 20.34 -10.84 11.04
N ALA A 148 20.49 -9.56 10.68
CA ALA A 148 19.39 -8.78 10.06
C ALA A 148 18.89 -9.42 8.76
N ALA A 149 19.80 -9.96 7.94
CA ALA A 149 19.46 -10.67 6.71
C ALA A 149 18.61 -11.92 6.98
N GLU A 150 18.84 -12.62 8.09
CA GLU A 150 18.03 -13.80 8.48
C GLU A 150 16.62 -13.38 8.87
N GLN A 151 16.44 -12.34 9.67
CA GLN A 151 15.10 -11.86 9.99
C GLN A 151 14.37 -11.39 8.74
N TYR A 152 15.06 -10.71 7.82
CA TYR A 152 14.46 -10.28 6.55
C TYR A 152 14.03 -11.47 5.69
N ARG A 153 14.84 -12.52 5.63
CA ARG A 153 14.51 -13.79 4.99
C ARG A 153 13.25 -14.42 5.60
N GLN A 154 13.15 -14.47 6.92
CA GLN A 154 11.99 -15.01 7.63
C GLN A 154 10.71 -14.22 7.35
N ILE A 155 10.78 -12.90 7.30
CA ILE A 155 9.67 -12.04 6.91
C ILE A 155 9.16 -12.42 5.51
N LEU A 156 10.06 -12.56 4.54
CA LEU A 156 9.70 -12.85 3.15
C LEU A 156 9.26 -14.29 2.93
N VAL A 157 9.80 -15.26 3.67
CA VAL A 157 9.30 -16.64 3.68
C VAL A 157 7.87 -16.69 4.21
N SER A 158 7.58 -15.99 5.30
CA SER A 158 6.20 -15.86 5.81
C SER A 158 5.29 -15.20 4.78
N LEU A 159 5.75 -14.12 4.13
CA LEU A 159 5.01 -13.44 3.09
C LEU A 159 4.70 -14.34 1.88
N GLN A 160 5.66 -15.12 1.39
CA GLN A 160 5.42 -16.08 0.31
C GLN A 160 4.43 -17.18 0.68
N SER A 161 4.46 -17.65 1.94
CA SER A 161 3.62 -18.78 2.38
C SER A 161 2.21 -18.37 2.79
N THR A 162 2.02 -17.16 3.33
CA THR A 162 0.76 -16.71 3.92
C THR A 162 0.23 -15.40 3.33
N SER A 163 0.96 -14.78 2.42
CA SER A 163 0.72 -13.42 1.93
C SER A 163 0.81 -12.33 3.00
N HIS A 164 1.43 -12.65 4.14
CA HIS A 164 1.63 -11.78 5.30
C HIS A 164 2.98 -12.05 5.98
N PRO A 165 3.55 -11.07 6.72
CA PRO A 165 3.09 -9.68 6.86
C PRO A 165 3.39 -8.85 5.62
N TRP A 166 2.62 -7.80 5.36
CA TRP A 166 2.99 -6.81 4.36
C TRP A 166 4.15 -5.96 4.86
N LEU A 167 5.02 -5.49 3.97
CA LEU A 167 6.14 -4.64 4.34
C LEU A 167 5.73 -3.18 4.21
N VAL A 168 5.95 -2.42 5.27
CA VAL A 168 5.68 -0.98 5.36
C VAL A 168 6.90 -0.30 5.97
N TRP A 169 7.41 0.76 5.34
CA TRP A 169 8.65 1.40 5.75
C TRP A 169 8.39 2.67 6.57
N LYS A 170 8.60 2.55 7.87
CA LYS A 170 8.35 3.58 8.87
C LYS A 170 9.02 4.91 8.54
N ASP A 171 10.32 4.87 8.24
CA ASP A 171 11.11 6.08 8.03
C ASP A 171 10.77 6.75 6.70
N THR A 172 10.49 5.97 5.66
CA THR A 172 10.00 6.51 4.38
C THR A 172 8.68 7.26 4.57
N ILE A 173 7.73 6.66 5.30
CA ILE A 173 6.43 7.28 5.60
C ILE A 173 6.62 8.59 6.37
N ASN A 174 7.35 8.56 7.49
CA ASN A 174 7.48 9.70 8.38
C ASN A 174 8.33 10.83 7.79
N THR A 175 9.43 10.51 7.11
CA THR A 175 10.29 11.51 6.47
C THR A 175 9.58 12.21 5.32
N ARG A 176 8.73 11.50 4.57
CA ARG A 176 7.98 12.04 3.44
C ARG A 176 6.59 12.57 3.80
N ALA A 177 6.19 12.56 5.08
CA ALA A 177 4.92 13.11 5.51
C ALA A 177 4.93 14.64 5.47
N LEU A 178 4.04 15.23 4.70
CA LEU A 178 3.92 16.70 4.59
C LEU A 178 3.16 17.31 5.77
N ASN A 179 2.45 16.49 6.54
CA ASN A 179 1.75 16.82 7.79
C ASN A 179 2.51 16.33 9.04
N ASN A 180 3.84 16.28 8.99
CA ASN A 180 4.70 15.70 10.00
C ASN A 180 4.74 16.45 11.35
N ASN A 181 4.12 17.63 11.44
CA ASN A 181 4.05 18.47 12.64
C ASN A 181 3.01 18.00 13.66
N THR A 182 2.20 17.01 13.34
CA THR A 182 1.11 16.52 14.19
C THR A 182 1.42 15.20 14.92
N GLY A 183 2.63 14.68 14.77
CA GLY A 183 3.11 13.49 15.47
C GLY A 183 3.73 12.44 14.56
N THR A 184 4.21 11.36 15.17
CA THR A 184 4.78 10.22 14.47
C THR A 184 3.68 9.30 13.93
N ILE A 185 3.86 8.81 12.72
CA ILE A 185 2.99 7.80 12.12
C ILE A 185 3.49 6.43 12.56
N HIS A 186 2.67 5.71 13.35
CA HIS A 186 3.01 4.43 13.97
C HIS A 186 2.46 3.21 13.22
N MET A 187 1.53 3.42 12.30
CA MET A 187 0.83 2.40 11.55
C MET A 187 0.17 3.00 10.31
N SER A 188 -0.35 2.15 9.47
CA SER A 188 -1.26 2.53 8.40
C SER A 188 -2.67 1.99 8.69
N ASN A 189 -3.57 2.05 7.71
CA ASN A 189 -4.92 1.50 7.79
C ASN A 189 -4.96 -0.02 7.51
N LEU A 190 -6.13 -0.54 7.23
CA LEU A 190 -6.34 -1.93 6.83
C LEU A 190 -5.54 -2.33 5.58
N CYS A 191 -5.39 -1.42 4.61
CA CYS A 191 -4.87 -1.72 3.28
C CYS A 191 -3.55 -1.04 2.94
N THR A 192 -2.87 -0.43 3.91
CA THR A 192 -1.51 0.16 3.84
C THR A 192 -1.34 1.43 3.02
N GLU A 193 -2.42 2.07 2.52
CA GLU A 193 -2.33 3.31 1.76
C GLU A 193 -2.37 4.59 2.59
N ILE A 194 -2.79 4.53 3.85
CA ILE A 194 -2.99 5.71 4.70
C ILE A 194 -1.77 5.98 5.58
N CYS A 195 -1.30 7.22 5.57
CA CYS A 195 -0.14 7.67 6.33
C CYS A 195 -0.51 8.92 7.16
N LEU A 196 -1.17 8.70 8.29
CA LEU A 196 -1.64 9.75 9.19
C LEU A 196 -1.15 9.50 10.61
N PRO A 197 -0.71 10.54 11.36
CA PRO A 197 -0.37 10.42 12.76
C PRO A 197 -1.58 10.03 13.61
N GLN A 198 -1.34 9.26 14.66
CA GLN A 198 -2.37 8.84 15.61
C GLN A 198 -1.83 8.92 17.03
N ASP A 199 -2.70 9.27 17.95
CA ASP A 199 -2.46 9.21 19.39
C ASP A 199 -3.78 8.88 20.14
N LYS A 200 -3.74 8.92 21.48
CA LYS A 200 -4.92 8.64 22.31
C LYS A 200 -6.07 9.63 22.12
N GLU A 201 -5.80 10.82 21.61
CA GLU A 201 -6.78 11.91 21.42
C GLU A 201 -7.14 12.14 19.95
N ASN A 202 -6.41 11.52 19.04
CA ASN A 202 -6.56 11.68 17.59
C ASN A 202 -6.53 10.31 16.90
N VAL A 203 -7.70 9.79 16.60
CA VAL A 203 -7.83 8.59 15.77
C VAL A 203 -7.88 9.03 14.31
N ALA A 204 -6.94 8.52 13.52
CA ALA A 204 -6.83 8.91 12.11
C ALA A 204 -8.05 8.46 11.29
N VAL A 205 -8.55 9.37 10.49
CA VAL A 205 -9.61 9.13 9.50
C VAL A 205 -9.14 9.65 8.15
N CYS A 206 -9.36 8.89 7.09
CA CYS A 206 -9.10 9.35 5.74
C CYS A 206 -10.33 9.12 4.86
N ASN A 207 -10.78 10.18 4.22
CA ASN A 207 -11.90 10.15 3.27
C ASN A 207 -11.36 9.85 1.88
N LEU A 208 -11.86 8.78 1.24
CA LEU A 208 -11.29 8.21 0.02
C LEU A 208 -12.20 8.39 -1.18
N ALA A 209 -11.59 8.69 -2.32
CA ALA A 209 -12.19 8.57 -3.64
C ALA A 209 -11.15 8.07 -4.67
N SER A 210 -11.61 7.53 -5.78
CA SER A 210 -10.73 7.04 -6.85
C SER A 210 -11.26 7.44 -8.21
N LEU A 211 -10.37 8.03 -9.02
CA LEU A 211 -10.64 8.39 -10.40
C LEU A 211 -10.57 7.15 -11.30
N ASN A 212 -11.56 6.93 -12.13
CA ASN A 212 -11.47 5.94 -13.20
C ASN A 212 -10.65 6.52 -14.37
N LEU A 213 -9.35 6.22 -14.43
CA LEU A 213 -8.46 6.75 -15.45
C LEU A 213 -8.91 6.36 -16.87
N ALA A 214 -9.41 5.15 -17.06
CA ALA A 214 -9.85 4.64 -18.36
C ALA A 214 -10.98 5.47 -18.97
N ALA A 215 -11.80 6.13 -18.14
CA ALA A 215 -12.86 7.04 -18.60
C ALA A 215 -12.34 8.38 -19.14
N HIS A 216 -11.05 8.66 -18.97
CA HIS A 216 -10.40 9.88 -19.43
C HIS A 216 -9.57 9.68 -20.72
N ILE A 217 -9.66 8.48 -21.31
CA ILE A 217 -9.01 8.17 -22.59
C ILE A 217 -10.00 8.35 -23.74
N LYS A 218 -9.60 9.10 -24.73
CA LYS A 218 -10.37 9.31 -25.97
C LYS A 218 -9.43 9.25 -27.16
N ASN A 219 -9.77 8.45 -28.17
CA ASN A 219 -8.96 8.31 -29.39
C ASN A 219 -7.48 7.95 -29.11
N LYS A 220 -7.24 7.05 -28.15
CA LYS A 220 -5.89 6.64 -27.71
C LYS A 220 -5.05 7.78 -27.11
N GLU A 221 -5.67 8.82 -26.59
CA GLU A 221 -5.02 9.94 -25.93
C GLU A 221 -5.70 10.30 -24.62
N VAL A 222 -4.93 10.85 -23.67
CA VAL A 222 -5.47 11.36 -22.41
C VAL A 222 -6.21 12.68 -22.64
N HIS A 223 -7.44 12.75 -22.19
CA HIS A 223 -8.22 14.00 -22.20
C HIS A 223 -7.89 14.81 -20.92
N TRP A 224 -6.76 15.50 -20.94
CA TRP A 224 -6.20 16.21 -19.77
C TRP A 224 -7.19 17.19 -19.13
N GLY A 225 -7.92 17.99 -19.94
CA GLY A 225 -8.89 18.94 -19.41
C GLY A 225 -10.02 18.28 -18.61
N ARG A 226 -10.56 17.15 -19.10
CA ARG A 226 -11.56 16.38 -18.36
C ARG A 226 -10.98 15.76 -17.10
N LEU A 227 -9.73 15.29 -17.15
CA LEU A 227 -9.05 14.75 -15.98
C LEU A 227 -8.86 15.84 -14.92
N GLU A 228 -8.43 17.05 -15.30
CA GLU A 228 -8.33 18.19 -14.40
C GLU A 228 -9.67 18.51 -13.71
N GLU A 229 -10.75 18.62 -14.47
CA GLU A 229 -12.09 18.85 -13.93
C GLU A 229 -12.48 17.78 -12.91
N SER A 230 -12.22 16.51 -13.24
CA SER A 230 -12.53 15.37 -12.35
C SER A 230 -11.71 15.41 -11.06
N VAL A 231 -10.42 15.74 -11.13
CA VAL A 231 -9.55 15.88 -9.96
C VAL A 231 -10.06 16.99 -9.04
N ARG A 232 -10.28 18.18 -9.58
CA ARG A 232 -10.74 19.36 -8.82
C ARG A 232 -12.09 19.09 -8.16
N LEU A 233 -13.02 18.51 -8.90
CA LEU A 233 -14.34 18.14 -8.39
C LEU A 233 -14.20 17.10 -7.25
N ALA A 234 -13.38 16.06 -7.42
CA ALA A 234 -13.16 15.04 -6.40
C ALA A 234 -12.59 15.63 -5.10
N VAL A 235 -11.62 16.54 -5.19
CA VAL A 235 -11.06 17.23 -4.01
C VAL A 235 -12.13 18.04 -3.28
N ARG A 236 -12.95 18.80 -4.02
CA ARG A 236 -14.08 19.57 -3.44
C ARG A 236 -15.12 18.68 -2.78
N GLN A 237 -15.47 17.56 -3.40
CA GLN A 237 -16.45 16.62 -2.85
C GLN A 237 -15.93 15.91 -1.59
N LEU A 238 -14.64 15.53 -1.57
CA LEU A 238 -14.02 14.96 -0.37
C LEU A 238 -13.93 15.98 0.77
N ASP A 239 -13.62 17.24 0.48
CA ASP A 239 -13.64 18.30 1.49
C ASP A 239 -15.06 18.53 2.05
N ASN A 240 -16.08 18.54 1.20
CA ASN A 240 -17.48 18.64 1.62
C ASN A 240 -17.91 17.42 2.46
N LEU A 241 -17.45 16.22 2.10
CA LEU A 241 -17.76 15.00 2.84
C LEU A 241 -17.30 15.05 4.30
N ILE A 242 -16.12 15.64 4.55
CA ILE A 242 -15.59 15.81 5.92
C ILE A 242 -16.57 16.61 6.81
N ASP A 243 -17.23 17.60 6.25
CA ASP A 243 -18.14 18.46 7.02
C ASP A 243 -19.50 17.78 7.33
N ILE A 244 -19.95 16.87 6.48
CA ILE A 244 -21.25 16.18 6.64
C ILE A 244 -21.14 14.77 7.23
N ASN A 245 -19.92 14.23 7.32
CA ASN A 245 -19.68 12.88 7.83
C ASN A 245 -19.90 12.79 9.34
N VAL A 246 -20.50 11.69 9.78
CA VAL A 246 -20.72 11.40 11.21
C VAL A 246 -19.82 10.25 11.62
N LEU A 247 -18.86 10.55 12.46
CA LEU A 247 -17.87 9.58 12.94
C LEU A 247 -18.29 9.01 14.32
N PRO A 248 -17.97 7.73 14.59
CA PRO A 248 -18.55 7.02 15.74
C PRO A 248 -17.95 7.43 17.09
N ILE A 249 -16.75 8.05 17.10
CA ILE A 249 -16.04 8.44 18.31
C ILE A 249 -15.52 9.87 18.22
N PRO A 250 -15.48 10.62 19.35
CA PRO A 250 -15.04 12.01 19.36
C PRO A 250 -13.61 12.24 18.86
N GLU A 251 -12.69 11.33 19.16
CA GLU A 251 -11.28 11.41 18.77
C GLU A 251 -11.11 11.33 17.25
N ALA A 252 -11.93 10.52 16.58
CA ALA A 252 -11.96 10.44 15.12
C ALA A 252 -12.58 11.71 14.51
N ALA A 253 -13.69 12.21 15.07
CA ALA A 253 -14.33 13.44 14.62
C ALA A 253 -13.42 14.66 14.79
N LYS A 254 -12.68 14.74 15.88
CA LYS A 254 -11.68 15.78 16.13
C LYS A 254 -10.58 15.74 15.08
N SER A 255 -9.94 14.59 14.92
CA SER A 255 -8.84 14.38 13.96
C SER A 255 -9.26 14.72 12.53
N ASP A 256 -10.44 14.25 12.11
CA ASP A 256 -10.97 14.47 10.76
C ASP A 256 -11.21 15.97 10.49
N ARG A 257 -11.83 16.68 11.41
CA ARG A 257 -12.10 18.12 11.26
C ARG A 257 -10.85 18.98 11.34
N GLU A 258 -9.90 18.66 12.21
CA GLU A 258 -8.68 19.46 12.40
C GLU A 258 -7.66 19.28 11.29
N ASN A 259 -7.56 18.10 10.72
CA ASN A 259 -6.59 17.78 9.65
C ASN A 259 -7.22 17.75 8.25
N ARG A 260 -8.52 17.52 8.15
CA ARG A 260 -9.23 17.43 6.86
C ARG A 260 -8.51 16.52 5.87
N ALA A 261 -8.11 15.34 6.34
CA ALA A 261 -7.34 14.39 5.57
C ALA A 261 -8.19 13.70 4.51
N MET A 262 -7.68 13.63 3.30
CA MET A 262 -8.29 12.89 2.20
C MET A 262 -7.26 12.03 1.47
N GLY A 263 -7.76 11.05 0.74
CA GLY A 263 -6.97 10.17 -0.10
C GLY A 263 -7.63 10.00 -1.47
N LEU A 264 -7.29 10.87 -2.41
CA LEU A 264 -7.68 10.71 -3.81
C LEU A 264 -6.71 9.73 -4.48
N GLY A 265 -7.23 8.64 -4.99
CA GLY A 265 -6.48 7.64 -5.75
C GLY A 265 -6.99 7.51 -7.17
N VAL A 266 -6.52 6.45 -7.81
CA VAL A 266 -6.92 6.08 -9.17
C VAL A 266 -7.29 4.60 -9.25
N MET A 267 -8.10 4.23 -10.20
CA MET A 267 -8.39 2.87 -10.62
C MET A 267 -8.39 2.80 -12.15
N GLY A 268 -8.32 1.60 -12.71
CA GLY A 268 -8.31 1.40 -14.15
C GLY A 268 -6.97 1.74 -14.82
N PHE A 269 -5.86 1.71 -14.09
CA PHE A 269 -4.55 1.97 -14.69
C PHE A 269 -4.21 0.96 -15.79
N ALA A 270 -4.44 -0.34 -15.56
CA ALA A 270 -4.21 -1.37 -16.58
C ALA A 270 -5.09 -1.15 -17.83
N ASP A 271 -6.39 -0.89 -17.65
CA ASP A 271 -7.27 -0.54 -18.77
C ASP A 271 -6.77 0.68 -19.55
N THR A 272 -6.28 1.68 -18.84
CA THR A 272 -5.78 2.92 -19.43
C THR A 272 -4.58 2.68 -20.32
N ILE A 273 -3.57 1.96 -19.85
CA ILE A 273 -2.36 1.67 -20.64
C ILE A 273 -2.66 0.73 -21.81
N GLU A 274 -3.59 -0.21 -21.65
CA GLU A 274 -4.08 -1.06 -22.75
C GLU A 274 -4.72 -0.20 -23.85
N GLN A 275 -5.60 0.75 -23.48
CA GLN A 275 -6.23 1.69 -24.42
C GLN A 275 -5.21 2.59 -25.14
N LEU A 276 -4.09 2.90 -24.49
CA LEU A 276 -2.98 3.65 -25.05
C LEU A 276 -1.98 2.80 -25.84
N GLY A 277 -2.15 1.47 -25.85
CA GLY A 277 -1.27 0.53 -26.54
C GLY A 277 0.08 0.30 -25.86
N MET A 278 0.12 0.35 -24.52
CA MET A 278 1.34 0.20 -23.72
C MET A 278 1.33 -1.12 -22.95
N ALA A 279 2.46 -1.82 -22.94
CA ALA A 279 2.67 -2.97 -22.05
C ALA A 279 2.99 -2.50 -20.63
N TYR A 280 2.42 -3.18 -19.61
CA TYR A 280 2.62 -2.80 -18.19
C TYR A 280 4.10 -2.85 -17.78
N ASP A 281 4.88 -3.77 -18.30
CA ASP A 281 6.31 -3.94 -18.07
C ASP A 281 7.19 -3.22 -19.10
N SER A 282 6.76 -2.06 -19.55
CA SER A 282 7.50 -1.20 -20.47
C SER A 282 7.82 0.17 -19.86
N GLU A 283 8.94 0.74 -20.26
CA GLU A 283 9.33 2.10 -19.86
C GLU A 283 8.26 3.14 -20.25
N HIS A 284 7.55 2.93 -21.37
CA HIS A 284 6.44 3.81 -21.78
C HIS A 284 5.31 3.83 -20.74
N ALA A 285 4.94 2.66 -20.19
CA ALA A 285 3.92 2.59 -19.14
C ALA A 285 4.42 3.20 -17.82
N TRP A 286 5.70 3.05 -17.50
CA TRP A 286 6.29 3.63 -16.28
C TRP A 286 6.40 5.15 -16.38
N ASP A 287 6.84 5.68 -17.52
CA ASP A 287 6.83 7.13 -17.78
C ASP A 287 5.41 7.68 -17.80
N PHE A 288 4.45 6.93 -18.32
CA PHE A 288 3.04 7.29 -18.25
C PHE A 288 2.53 7.35 -16.81
N ALA A 289 2.86 6.37 -15.97
CA ALA A 289 2.54 6.39 -14.54
C ALA A 289 3.11 7.64 -13.87
N ASP A 290 4.36 7.98 -14.12
CA ASP A 290 5.01 9.19 -13.62
C ASP A 290 4.21 10.45 -14.00
N ARG A 291 3.94 10.62 -15.28
CA ARG A 291 3.23 11.80 -15.83
C ARG A 291 1.79 11.93 -15.35
N ILE A 292 1.03 10.84 -15.29
CA ILE A 292 -0.37 10.89 -14.90
C ILE A 292 -0.52 11.18 -13.40
N PHE A 293 0.32 10.58 -12.55
CA PHE A 293 0.32 10.85 -11.12
C PHE A 293 0.84 12.24 -10.79
N GLU A 294 1.84 12.74 -11.52
CA GLU A 294 2.29 14.13 -11.43
C GLU A 294 1.14 15.10 -11.67
N PHE A 295 0.40 14.89 -12.77
CA PHE A 295 -0.72 15.75 -13.14
C PHE A 295 -1.83 15.74 -12.09
N VAL A 296 -2.25 14.55 -11.65
CA VAL A 296 -3.29 14.41 -10.63
C VAL A 296 -2.85 15.07 -9.32
N SER A 297 -1.62 14.85 -8.89
CA SER A 297 -1.05 15.47 -7.68
C SER A 297 -1.04 17.00 -7.78
N TYR A 298 -0.54 17.53 -8.88
CA TYR A 298 -0.50 18.97 -9.11
C TYR A 298 -1.88 19.62 -9.01
N MET A 299 -2.87 19.06 -9.71
CA MET A 299 -4.24 19.59 -9.74
C MET A 299 -4.93 19.44 -8.38
N ALA A 300 -4.69 18.35 -7.66
CA ALA A 300 -5.23 18.13 -6.32
C ALA A 300 -4.65 19.14 -5.30
N ILE A 301 -3.34 19.37 -5.34
CA ILE A 301 -2.66 20.35 -4.47
C ILE A 301 -3.14 21.76 -4.78
N ASP A 302 -3.20 22.12 -6.06
CA ASP A 302 -3.67 23.44 -6.50
C ASP A 302 -5.11 23.69 -6.04
N GLU A 303 -6.00 22.70 -6.17
CA GLU A 303 -7.38 22.83 -5.73
C GLU A 303 -7.53 22.92 -4.22
N SER A 304 -6.74 22.16 -3.44
CA SER A 304 -6.73 22.29 -1.99
C SER A 304 -6.23 23.68 -1.54
N ALA A 305 -5.26 24.24 -2.26
CA ALA A 305 -4.81 25.62 -2.00
C ALA A 305 -5.89 26.65 -2.38
N ASN A 306 -6.66 26.45 -3.47
CA ASN A 306 -7.84 27.27 -3.80
C ASN A 306 -8.89 27.21 -2.69
N LEU A 307 -9.20 26.01 -2.21
CA LEU A 307 -10.15 25.82 -1.11
C LEU A 307 -9.67 26.48 0.20
N ALA A 308 -8.37 26.53 0.43
CA ALA A 308 -7.82 27.25 1.59
C ALA A 308 -8.07 28.77 1.50
N VAL A 309 -8.03 29.36 0.30
CA VAL A 309 -8.42 30.75 0.07
C VAL A 309 -9.91 30.97 0.31
N GLU A 310 -10.76 30.02 -0.18
CA GLU A 310 -12.22 30.13 -0.05
C GLU A 310 -12.74 29.87 1.37
N ARG A 311 -12.14 28.90 2.09
CA ARG A 311 -12.71 28.30 3.31
C ARG A 311 -11.75 28.29 4.51
N GLY A 312 -10.53 28.79 4.34
CA GLY A 312 -9.45 28.72 5.33
C GLY A 312 -8.64 27.44 5.26
N SER A 313 -7.42 27.50 5.75
CA SER A 313 -6.53 26.33 5.85
C SER A 313 -7.03 25.36 6.94
N TYR A 314 -6.60 24.08 6.86
CA TYR A 314 -6.83 23.17 7.96
C TYR A 314 -6.11 23.64 9.24
N LYS A 315 -6.62 23.24 10.41
CA LYS A 315 -6.20 23.79 11.70
C LYS A 315 -4.70 23.63 11.97
N ASN A 316 -4.15 22.46 11.63
CA ASN A 316 -2.74 22.13 11.89
C ASN A 316 -1.80 22.47 10.73
N PHE A 317 -2.20 23.37 9.83
CA PHE A 317 -1.39 23.78 8.68
C PHE A 317 -0.04 24.41 9.07
N ASN A 318 -0.06 25.33 10.06
CA ASN A 318 1.15 26.01 10.50
C ASN A 318 2.15 25.03 11.12
N GLY A 319 3.40 25.08 10.68
CA GLY A 319 4.46 24.16 11.10
C GLY A 319 4.58 22.91 10.24
N SER A 320 3.59 22.61 9.40
CA SER A 320 3.64 21.50 8.43
C SER A 320 4.70 21.74 7.35
N MET A 321 5.07 20.69 6.64
CA MET A 321 5.95 20.82 5.45
C MET A 321 5.26 21.64 4.34
N TRP A 322 3.92 21.57 4.23
CA TRP A 322 3.14 22.43 3.34
C TRP A 322 3.37 23.91 3.62
N SER A 323 3.33 24.32 4.89
CA SER A 323 3.55 25.72 5.29
C SER A 323 4.96 26.22 4.98
N LYS A 324 5.90 25.33 4.78
CA LYS A 324 7.28 25.62 4.36
C LYS A 324 7.44 25.61 2.83
N GLY A 325 6.37 25.32 2.09
CA GLY A 325 6.35 25.28 0.63
C GLY A 325 6.83 23.98 0.02
N TYR A 326 6.89 22.88 0.79
CA TYR A 326 7.20 21.57 0.26
C TYR A 326 5.98 20.95 -0.44
N VAL A 327 6.25 20.19 -1.48
CA VAL A 327 5.31 19.34 -2.19
C VAL A 327 5.88 17.90 -2.25
N PRO A 328 5.10 16.88 -2.63
CA PRO A 328 5.55 15.48 -2.53
C PRO A 328 6.92 15.19 -3.13
N ILE A 329 7.22 15.72 -4.31
CA ILE A 329 8.49 15.48 -5.01
C ILE A 329 9.72 15.97 -4.21
N ASP A 330 9.59 17.03 -3.44
CA ASP A 330 10.68 17.61 -2.64
C ASP A 330 11.11 16.67 -1.51
N THR A 331 10.21 15.80 -1.07
CA THR A 331 10.47 14.86 0.02
C THR A 331 11.39 13.71 -0.37
N ILE A 332 11.65 13.48 -1.66
CA ILE A 332 12.58 12.46 -2.14
C ILE A 332 14.02 12.85 -1.79
N LYS A 333 14.39 14.11 -2.02
CA LYS A 333 15.70 14.62 -1.60
C LYS A 333 15.87 14.54 -0.09
N LYS A 334 14.85 14.96 0.65
CA LYS A 334 14.85 14.88 2.11
C LYS A 334 15.01 13.43 2.61
N LEU A 335 14.34 12.46 1.97
CA LEU A 335 14.50 11.05 2.30
C LEU A 335 15.93 10.55 2.05
N SER A 336 16.54 10.94 0.92
CA SER A 336 17.94 10.58 0.63
C SER A 336 18.90 11.14 1.67
N GLU A 337 18.70 12.40 2.07
CA GLU A 337 19.50 13.07 3.09
C GLU A 337 19.34 12.40 4.46
N GLU A 338 18.11 12.13 4.88
CA GLU A 338 17.81 11.51 6.18
C GLU A 338 18.30 10.06 6.24
N ARG A 339 18.08 9.31 5.18
CA ARG A 339 18.53 7.92 5.04
C ARG A 339 20.05 7.79 4.95
N GLY A 340 20.74 8.79 4.37
CA GLY A 340 22.16 8.73 4.05
C GLY A 340 22.50 7.80 2.88
N ILE A 341 21.48 7.35 2.16
CA ILE A 341 21.58 6.54 0.93
C ILE A 341 20.66 7.17 -0.10
N ALA A 342 21.13 7.33 -1.33
CA ALA A 342 20.33 7.91 -2.40
C ALA A 342 19.08 7.07 -2.68
N VAL A 343 17.93 7.74 -2.76
CA VAL A 343 16.72 7.15 -3.33
C VAL A 343 16.93 7.01 -4.84
N THR A 344 16.65 5.83 -5.37
CA THR A 344 17.01 5.49 -6.76
C THR A 344 15.94 5.88 -7.80
N VAL A 345 14.77 6.37 -7.38
CA VAL A 345 13.83 7.03 -8.29
C VAL A 345 14.26 8.48 -8.48
N ASP A 346 14.13 9.01 -9.70
CA ASP A 346 14.46 10.42 -9.95
C ASP A 346 13.45 11.37 -9.29
N ASN A 347 13.86 12.61 -9.08
CA ASN A 347 13.00 13.68 -8.55
C ASN A 347 12.64 14.72 -9.61
N GLN A 348 12.56 14.31 -10.87
CA GLN A 348 12.29 15.19 -12.01
C GLN A 348 10.79 15.24 -12.32
N SER A 349 10.31 16.44 -12.70
CA SER A 349 9.01 16.61 -13.32
C SER A 349 9.04 16.03 -14.73
N LYS A 350 8.00 15.31 -15.12
CA LYS A 350 7.86 14.67 -16.44
C LYS A 350 6.74 15.31 -17.28
N HIS A 351 5.82 16.04 -16.66
CA HIS A 351 4.72 16.69 -17.34
C HIS A 351 5.08 18.12 -17.76
N LYS A 352 5.12 18.36 -19.06
CA LYS A 352 5.39 19.71 -19.60
C LYS A 352 4.21 20.64 -19.30
N GLY A 353 4.51 21.87 -18.89
CA GLY A 353 3.51 22.91 -18.65
C GLY A 353 3.02 23.04 -17.21
N LEU A 354 3.44 22.15 -16.29
CA LEU A 354 3.20 22.33 -14.86
C LEU A 354 4.27 23.21 -14.23
N ASN A 355 3.86 24.23 -13.47
CA ASN A 355 4.77 25.14 -12.80
C ASN A 355 4.81 24.85 -11.29
N TRP A 356 5.69 23.96 -10.89
CA TRP A 356 5.84 23.54 -9.50
C TRP A 356 6.32 24.67 -8.57
N ASP A 357 7.12 25.63 -9.05
CA ASP A 357 7.58 26.76 -8.23
C ASP A 357 6.43 27.70 -7.90
N LEU A 358 5.55 27.95 -8.85
CA LEU A 358 4.32 28.72 -8.61
C LEU A 358 3.42 27.98 -7.60
N LEU A 359 3.30 26.67 -7.73
CA LEU A 359 2.49 25.86 -6.82
C LEU A 359 3.08 25.85 -5.40
N ARG A 360 4.41 25.73 -5.23
CA ARG A 360 5.09 25.84 -3.91
C ARG A 360 4.81 27.18 -3.24
N ALA A 361 4.87 28.28 -4.00
CA ALA A 361 4.56 29.61 -3.49
C ALA A 361 3.08 29.73 -3.05
N LYS A 362 2.17 29.08 -3.76
CA LYS A 362 0.73 29.05 -3.45
C LYS A 362 0.45 28.21 -2.20
N VAL A 363 0.99 26.99 -2.12
CA VAL A 363 0.88 26.07 -0.99
C VAL A 363 1.35 26.70 0.32
N LYS A 364 2.44 27.44 0.27
CA LYS A 364 3.00 28.15 1.44
C LYS A 364 2.02 29.14 2.06
N LYS A 365 1.05 29.65 1.31
CA LYS A 365 0.02 30.58 1.79
C LYS A 365 -1.14 29.86 2.48
N GLY A 366 -1.38 28.59 2.18
CA GLY A 366 -2.45 27.81 2.78
C GLY A 366 -2.77 26.52 2.01
N MET A 367 -3.17 25.50 2.79
CA MET A 367 -3.74 24.25 2.29
C MET A 367 -5.01 23.94 3.07
N ARG A 368 -6.05 23.53 2.36
CA ARG A 368 -7.33 23.14 3.00
C ARG A 368 -7.23 21.77 3.68
N ASN A 369 -6.38 20.87 3.18
CA ASN A 369 -6.31 19.46 3.55
C ASN A 369 -4.89 19.08 3.94
N ALA A 370 -4.73 18.32 5.01
CA ALA A 370 -3.42 17.86 5.50
C ALA A 370 -2.78 16.81 4.59
N THR A 371 -3.60 15.98 3.95
CA THR A 371 -3.20 15.01 2.92
C THR A 371 -4.19 15.03 1.76
N LEU A 372 -3.75 14.60 0.58
CA LEU A 372 -4.54 14.68 -0.64
C LEU A 372 -4.64 13.35 -1.40
N MET A 373 -3.57 12.59 -1.52
CA MET A 373 -3.55 11.40 -2.35
C MET A 373 -3.21 10.15 -1.57
N ALA A 374 -3.97 9.09 -1.83
CA ALA A 374 -3.70 7.72 -1.43
C ALA A 374 -4.33 6.78 -2.47
N VAL A 375 -3.62 5.73 -2.85
CA VAL A 375 -4.16 4.77 -3.81
C VAL A 375 -4.68 3.53 -3.09
N ALA A 376 -6.00 3.46 -2.95
CA ALA A 376 -6.69 2.32 -2.37
C ALA A 376 -6.74 1.13 -3.35
N PRO A 377 -6.98 -0.11 -2.86
CA PRO A 377 -7.00 -1.30 -3.71
C PRO A 377 -8.12 -1.31 -4.75
N ASN A 378 -9.27 -0.71 -4.47
CA ASN A 378 -10.45 -0.54 -5.35
C ASN A 378 -11.08 -1.83 -5.89
N ALA A 379 -10.87 -2.98 -5.26
CA ALA A 379 -11.36 -4.27 -5.77
C ALA A 379 -12.88 -4.28 -6.04
N ASN A 380 -13.68 -3.81 -5.09
CA ASN A 380 -15.15 -3.81 -5.22
C ASN A 380 -15.66 -2.66 -6.11
N ILE A 381 -15.12 -1.45 -5.93
CA ILE A 381 -15.57 -0.29 -6.71
C ILE A 381 -15.17 -0.40 -8.18
N GLY A 382 -13.99 -0.97 -8.47
CA GLY A 382 -13.56 -1.28 -9.83
C GLY A 382 -14.55 -2.21 -10.54
N LEU A 383 -15.07 -3.22 -9.84
CA LEU A 383 -16.11 -4.10 -10.36
C LEU A 383 -17.42 -3.39 -10.69
N VAL A 384 -17.84 -2.45 -9.82
CA VAL A 384 -19.08 -1.70 -10.04
C VAL A 384 -19.01 -0.80 -11.26
N VAL A 385 -17.86 -0.17 -11.50
CA VAL A 385 -17.65 0.73 -12.63
C VAL A 385 -17.06 0.06 -13.87
N GLY A 386 -16.77 -1.26 -13.79
CA GLY A 386 -16.28 -2.04 -14.94
C GLY A 386 -14.85 -1.74 -15.34
N THR A 387 -13.95 -1.48 -14.38
CA THR A 387 -12.52 -1.22 -14.64
C THR A 387 -11.61 -2.04 -13.73
N THR A 388 -10.32 -2.10 -14.05
CA THR A 388 -9.32 -2.77 -13.23
C THR A 388 -9.09 -2.03 -11.91
N PRO A 389 -8.76 -2.75 -10.81
CA PRO A 389 -8.57 -2.14 -9.50
C PRO A 389 -7.23 -1.37 -9.42
N GLY A 390 -7.27 -0.18 -8.85
CA GLY A 390 -6.09 0.62 -8.52
C GLY A 390 -5.09 0.77 -9.68
N ILE A 391 -3.84 0.51 -9.37
CA ILE A 391 -2.70 0.51 -10.30
C ILE A 391 -2.19 -0.90 -10.63
N ASP A 392 -2.90 -1.92 -10.20
CA ASP A 392 -2.49 -3.31 -10.44
C ASP A 392 -2.52 -3.66 -11.92
N ALA A 393 -1.65 -4.60 -12.32
CA ALA A 393 -1.76 -5.23 -13.62
C ALA A 393 -3.04 -6.07 -13.70
N ARG A 394 -3.52 -6.31 -14.92
CA ARG A 394 -4.69 -7.16 -15.13
C ARG A 394 -4.38 -8.59 -14.70
N PHE A 395 -5.22 -9.14 -13.83
CA PHE A 395 -5.01 -10.47 -13.28
C PHE A 395 -5.04 -11.55 -14.37
N ALA A 396 -6.08 -11.55 -15.21
CA ALA A 396 -6.24 -12.44 -16.34
C ALA A 396 -7.09 -11.78 -17.43
N GLN A 397 -6.96 -12.23 -18.68
CA GLN A 397 -7.75 -11.68 -19.79
C GLN A 397 -9.17 -12.26 -19.81
N VAL A 398 -9.34 -13.49 -19.30
CA VAL A 398 -10.64 -14.15 -19.11
C VAL A 398 -10.64 -14.78 -17.73
N PHE A 399 -11.69 -14.59 -16.97
CA PHE A 399 -11.86 -15.23 -15.67
C PHE A 399 -13.32 -15.44 -15.31
N SER A 400 -13.54 -16.49 -14.51
CA SER A 400 -14.86 -16.81 -13.99
C SER A 400 -15.09 -16.12 -12.66
N ARG A 401 -16.19 -15.38 -12.56
CA ARG A 401 -16.65 -14.79 -11.31
C ARG A 401 -17.83 -15.57 -10.74
N ASN A 402 -17.66 -16.06 -9.51
CA ASN A 402 -18.74 -16.65 -8.75
C ASN A 402 -19.40 -15.54 -7.91
N LYS A 403 -20.65 -15.23 -8.18
CA LYS A 403 -21.50 -14.34 -7.39
C LYS A 403 -22.68 -15.11 -6.82
N ILE A 404 -23.35 -14.56 -5.82
CA ILE A 404 -24.60 -15.12 -5.29
C ILE A 404 -25.64 -15.31 -6.40
N SER A 405 -25.62 -14.44 -7.42
CA SER A 405 -26.50 -14.45 -8.58
C SER A 405 -26.08 -15.41 -9.70
N GLY A 406 -24.97 -16.13 -9.55
CA GLY A 406 -24.48 -17.11 -10.55
C GLY A 406 -23.00 -16.97 -10.90
N LYS A 407 -22.58 -17.83 -11.84
CA LYS A 407 -21.23 -17.86 -12.39
C LYS A 407 -21.21 -17.08 -13.70
N TYR A 408 -20.33 -16.07 -13.79
CA TYR A 408 -20.17 -15.23 -14.96
C TYR A 408 -18.75 -15.36 -15.52
N MET A 409 -18.63 -15.41 -16.84
CA MET A 409 -17.35 -15.22 -17.53
C MET A 409 -17.15 -13.72 -17.77
N ASP A 410 -16.03 -13.19 -17.31
CA ASP A 410 -15.60 -11.81 -17.58
C ASP A 410 -14.40 -11.85 -18.52
N ILE A 411 -14.42 -10.99 -19.54
CA ILE A 411 -13.37 -10.92 -20.56
C ILE A 411 -12.90 -9.47 -20.71
N ASN A 412 -11.62 -9.32 -20.99
CA ASN A 412 -11.06 -8.00 -21.26
C ASN A 412 -11.62 -7.40 -22.56
N HIS A 413 -12.47 -6.39 -22.42
CA HIS A 413 -13.10 -5.72 -23.56
C HIS A 413 -12.11 -4.98 -24.47
N ASN A 414 -10.98 -4.48 -23.94
CA ASN A 414 -9.92 -3.85 -24.73
C ASN A 414 -9.27 -4.88 -25.66
N LEU A 415 -8.94 -6.06 -25.15
CA LEU A 415 -8.39 -7.17 -25.93
C LEU A 415 -9.36 -7.58 -27.04
N VAL A 416 -10.63 -7.82 -26.70
CA VAL A 416 -11.66 -8.21 -27.69
C VAL A 416 -11.79 -7.17 -28.78
N LYS A 417 -11.82 -5.87 -28.43
CA LYS A 417 -11.89 -4.79 -29.38
C LYS A 417 -10.71 -4.77 -30.34
N ASP A 418 -9.50 -4.92 -29.81
CA ASP A 418 -8.28 -4.91 -30.64
C ASP A 418 -8.23 -6.13 -31.57
N LEU A 419 -8.58 -7.33 -31.08
CA LEU A 419 -8.62 -8.54 -31.91
C LEU A 419 -9.71 -8.49 -32.98
N LYS A 420 -10.85 -7.85 -32.69
CA LYS A 420 -11.90 -7.59 -33.70
C LYS A 420 -11.42 -6.60 -34.77
N ASN A 421 -10.74 -5.54 -34.36
CA ASN A 421 -10.16 -4.56 -35.28
C ASN A 421 -9.11 -5.19 -36.20
N MET A 422 -8.40 -6.20 -35.72
CA MET A 422 -7.45 -7.00 -36.51
C MET A 422 -8.13 -8.07 -37.39
N GLY A 423 -9.42 -8.32 -37.21
CA GLY A 423 -10.16 -9.35 -37.96
C GLY A 423 -9.83 -10.79 -37.53
N ILE A 424 -9.21 -11.00 -36.35
CA ILE A 424 -8.76 -12.33 -35.90
C ILE A 424 -9.54 -12.87 -34.68
N TRP A 425 -10.48 -12.12 -34.14
CA TRP A 425 -11.22 -12.49 -32.93
C TRP A 425 -11.87 -13.88 -33.03
N GLU A 426 -12.61 -14.15 -34.08
CA GLU A 426 -13.31 -15.43 -34.27
C GLU A 426 -12.35 -16.63 -34.37
N LYS A 427 -11.12 -16.37 -34.82
CA LYS A 427 -10.08 -17.40 -34.98
C LYS A 427 -9.39 -17.77 -33.66
N VAL A 428 -9.33 -16.83 -32.70
CA VAL A 428 -8.52 -17.00 -31.48
C VAL A 428 -9.36 -17.11 -30.21
N ARG A 429 -10.65 -16.76 -30.21
CA ARG A 429 -11.50 -16.67 -29.02
C ARG A 429 -11.56 -17.96 -28.21
N GLU A 430 -11.65 -19.11 -28.86
CA GLU A 430 -11.72 -20.40 -28.17
C GLU A 430 -10.40 -20.73 -27.48
N ALA A 431 -9.28 -20.51 -28.16
CA ALA A 431 -7.95 -20.69 -27.57
C ALA A 431 -7.70 -19.76 -26.38
N ILE A 432 -8.23 -18.52 -26.41
CA ILE A 432 -8.14 -17.58 -25.27
C ILE A 432 -8.88 -18.15 -24.04
N ILE A 433 -10.06 -18.73 -24.25
CA ILE A 433 -10.87 -19.32 -23.18
C ILE A 433 -10.19 -20.57 -22.63
N GLU A 434 -9.71 -21.47 -23.50
CA GLU A 434 -9.03 -22.71 -23.13
C GLU A 434 -7.74 -22.43 -22.33
N ASN A 435 -6.98 -21.38 -22.71
CA ASN A 435 -5.77 -20.96 -22.02
C ASN A 435 -6.05 -20.04 -20.78
N GLN A 436 -7.32 -19.99 -20.32
CA GLN A 436 -7.70 -19.20 -19.14
C GLN A 436 -7.30 -17.71 -19.22
N GLY A 437 -7.27 -17.17 -20.44
CA GLY A 437 -6.95 -15.79 -20.72
C GLY A 437 -5.46 -15.47 -20.86
N ASP A 438 -4.57 -16.46 -20.83
CA ASP A 438 -3.18 -16.28 -21.24
C ASP A 438 -3.09 -16.39 -22.77
N ILE A 439 -2.69 -15.29 -23.40
CA ILE A 439 -2.57 -15.22 -24.88
C ILE A 439 -1.14 -15.43 -25.38
N SER A 440 -0.19 -15.63 -24.50
CA SER A 440 1.25 -15.69 -24.83
C SER A 440 1.60 -16.76 -25.86
N SER A 441 0.96 -17.93 -25.77
CA SER A 441 1.21 -19.08 -26.65
C SER A 441 0.28 -19.16 -27.86
N ILE A 442 -0.73 -18.27 -27.97
CA ILE A 442 -1.74 -18.38 -29.03
C ILE A 442 -1.14 -17.94 -30.37
N PRO A 443 -1.13 -18.83 -31.40
CA PRO A 443 -0.76 -18.44 -32.75
C PRO A 443 -1.67 -17.36 -33.32
N HIS A 444 -1.19 -16.60 -34.31
CA HIS A 444 -1.91 -15.54 -35.01
C HIS A 444 -2.11 -14.24 -34.23
N ILE A 445 -1.90 -14.20 -32.91
CA ILE A 445 -1.88 -12.94 -32.17
C ILE A 445 -0.47 -12.32 -32.31
N PRO A 446 -0.35 -11.08 -32.81
CA PRO A 446 0.94 -10.40 -32.96
C PRO A 446 1.67 -10.24 -31.61
N GLN A 447 3.01 -10.29 -31.62
CA GLN A 447 3.81 -10.19 -30.40
C GLN A 447 3.53 -8.89 -29.64
N HIS A 448 3.44 -7.75 -30.35
CA HIS A 448 3.08 -6.47 -29.72
C HIS A 448 1.76 -6.52 -28.94
N THR A 449 0.75 -7.18 -29.48
CA THR A 449 -0.54 -7.38 -28.77
C THR A 449 -0.36 -8.28 -27.55
N LYS A 450 0.43 -9.35 -27.66
CA LYS A 450 0.75 -10.22 -26.51
C LYS A 450 1.45 -9.45 -25.39
N ASP A 451 2.33 -8.53 -25.74
CA ASP A 451 3.06 -7.72 -24.76
C ASP A 451 2.13 -6.75 -24.01
N ILE A 452 1.18 -6.12 -24.71
CA ILE A 452 0.18 -5.23 -24.09
C ILE A 452 -0.73 -6.00 -23.13
N TYR A 453 -1.17 -7.19 -23.51
CA TYR A 453 -2.17 -7.96 -22.78
C TYR A 453 -1.56 -9.10 -21.94
N LYS A 454 -0.38 -8.90 -21.37
CA LYS A 454 0.17 -9.80 -20.35
C LYS A 454 -0.74 -9.89 -19.14
N THR A 455 -0.75 -11.04 -18.50
CA THR A 455 -1.42 -11.25 -17.22
C THR A 455 -0.49 -10.89 -16.04
N ALA A 456 -1.04 -10.83 -14.84
CA ALA A 456 -0.27 -10.50 -13.65
C ALA A 456 0.95 -11.42 -13.44
N PHE A 457 0.83 -12.72 -13.71
CA PHE A 457 1.95 -13.66 -13.54
C PHE A 457 2.91 -13.73 -14.73
N THR A 458 2.56 -13.15 -15.88
CA THR A 458 3.45 -13.07 -17.05
C THR A 458 4.13 -11.70 -17.18
N THR A 459 3.76 -10.75 -16.32
CA THR A 459 4.38 -9.43 -16.19
C THR A 459 5.62 -9.51 -15.30
N SER A 460 6.70 -8.81 -15.67
CA SER A 460 7.91 -8.76 -14.84
C SER A 460 7.63 -8.22 -13.44
N PRO A 461 8.08 -8.88 -12.36
CA PRO A 461 7.87 -8.41 -10.99
C PRO A 461 8.44 -7.00 -10.73
N LEU A 462 9.53 -6.63 -11.38
CA LEU A 462 10.11 -5.30 -11.27
C LEU A 462 9.20 -4.20 -11.84
N ALA A 463 8.33 -4.53 -12.78
CA ALA A 463 7.36 -3.59 -13.33
C ALA A 463 6.38 -3.10 -12.25
N TYR A 464 5.99 -3.94 -11.31
CA TYR A 464 5.16 -3.55 -10.17
C TYR A 464 5.85 -2.53 -9.28
N VAL A 465 7.16 -2.71 -9.07
CA VAL A 465 7.98 -1.77 -8.29
C VAL A 465 8.15 -0.46 -9.05
N GLU A 466 8.42 -0.50 -10.35
CA GLU A 466 8.60 0.71 -11.18
C GLU A 466 7.34 1.56 -11.24
N VAL A 467 6.20 0.97 -11.59
CA VAL A 467 4.92 1.70 -11.64
C VAL A 467 4.61 2.35 -10.29
N ALA A 468 4.76 1.59 -9.19
CA ALA A 468 4.52 2.10 -7.86
C ALA A 468 5.52 3.21 -7.46
N ALA A 469 6.82 3.06 -7.76
CA ALA A 469 7.83 4.06 -7.44
C ALA A 469 7.60 5.37 -8.19
N ARG A 470 7.25 5.30 -9.48
CA ARG A 470 6.90 6.48 -10.29
C ARG A 470 5.65 7.18 -9.77
N ALA A 471 4.63 6.43 -9.35
CA ALA A 471 3.43 6.98 -8.72
C ALA A 471 3.73 7.58 -7.32
N GLN A 472 4.53 6.88 -6.50
CA GLN A 472 4.86 7.31 -5.14
C GLN A 472 5.63 8.63 -5.06
N LYS A 473 6.31 9.04 -6.11
CA LYS A 473 6.93 10.36 -6.19
C LYS A 473 5.94 11.48 -5.87
N TRP A 474 4.69 11.31 -6.33
CA TRP A 474 3.63 12.32 -6.38
C TRP A 474 2.54 12.11 -5.33
N VAL A 475 2.44 10.91 -4.76
CA VAL A 475 1.44 10.56 -3.75
C VAL A 475 1.99 10.84 -2.37
N ASP A 476 1.34 11.73 -1.63
CA ASP A 476 1.77 12.16 -0.28
C ASP A 476 1.50 11.11 0.79
N GLN A 477 0.48 10.27 0.65
CA GLN A 477 0.32 9.07 1.47
C GLN A 477 0.95 7.84 0.78
N ALA A 478 0.31 6.67 0.73
CA ALA A 478 0.91 5.47 0.16
C ALA A 478 0.01 4.80 -0.90
N LEU A 479 0.42 3.62 -1.35
CA LEU A 479 -0.19 2.88 -2.44
C LEU A 479 -0.46 1.44 -2.00
N SER A 480 -1.72 1.02 -2.06
CA SER A 480 -2.09 -0.39 -1.87
C SER A 480 -1.99 -1.11 -3.21
N ARG A 481 -0.90 -1.78 -3.42
CA ARG A 481 -0.58 -2.45 -4.67
C ARG A 481 -0.23 -3.90 -4.42
N ASN A 482 -0.89 -4.81 -5.15
CA ASN A 482 -0.58 -6.23 -5.13
C ASN A 482 0.72 -6.54 -5.88
N MET A 483 1.43 -7.55 -5.40
CA MET A 483 2.57 -8.16 -6.07
C MET A 483 2.18 -9.56 -6.55
N TYR A 484 2.68 -9.95 -7.71
CA TYR A 484 2.47 -11.27 -8.29
C TYR A 484 3.83 -11.87 -8.63
N LEU A 485 4.18 -13.00 -8.02
CA LEU A 485 5.45 -13.67 -8.25
C LEU A 485 5.25 -15.12 -8.70
N GLU A 486 5.99 -15.52 -9.71
CA GLU A 486 6.13 -16.92 -10.12
C GLU A 486 7.30 -17.57 -9.38
N THR A 487 8.39 -16.83 -9.18
CA THR A 487 9.58 -17.30 -8.49
C THR A 487 9.31 -17.58 -7.01
N ARG A 488 9.91 -18.66 -6.52
CA ARG A 488 9.95 -19.00 -5.11
C ARG A 488 11.34 -18.81 -4.51
N ASP A 489 12.26 -18.31 -5.32
CA ASP A 489 13.59 -17.96 -4.86
C ASP A 489 13.50 -16.78 -3.88
N ILE A 490 13.97 -17.04 -2.67
CA ILE A 490 13.87 -16.06 -1.60
C ILE A 490 14.87 -14.91 -1.79
N ASP A 491 16.02 -15.17 -2.40
CA ASP A 491 17.04 -14.15 -2.63
C ASP A 491 16.57 -13.19 -3.74
N GLU A 492 15.91 -13.70 -4.77
CA GLU A 492 15.24 -12.87 -5.78
C GLU A 492 14.12 -12.02 -5.15
N THR A 493 13.30 -12.61 -4.29
CA THR A 493 12.26 -11.89 -3.56
C THR A 493 12.85 -10.81 -2.66
N MET A 494 13.93 -11.10 -1.93
CA MET A 494 14.68 -10.11 -1.14
C MET A 494 15.15 -8.94 -2.02
N SER A 495 15.70 -9.22 -3.19
CA SER A 495 16.14 -8.20 -4.14
C SER A 495 15.00 -7.30 -4.61
N ILE A 496 13.83 -7.86 -4.93
CA ILE A 496 12.65 -7.10 -5.37
C ILE A 496 12.16 -6.14 -4.27
N TYR A 497 12.00 -6.62 -3.04
CA TYR A 497 11.52 -5.79 -1.93
C TYR A 497 12.57 -4.77 -1.47
N THR A 498 13.86 -5.11 -1.51
CA THR A 498 14.95 -4.15 -1.25
C THR A 498 14.97 -3.04 -2.32
N THR A 499 14.72 -3.39 -3.58
CA THR A 499 14.59 -2.42 -4.68
C THR A 499 13.41 -1.47 -4.43
N ALA A 500 12.28 -2.00 -3.96
CA ALA A 500 11.11 -1.18 -3.59
C ALA A 500 11.46 -0.15 -2.50
N TRP A 501 12.16 -0.56 -1.44
CA TRP A 501 12.64 0.34 -0.40
C TRP A 501 13.61 1.39 -0.95
N LYS A 502 14.60 0.99 -1.76
CA LYS A 502 15.57 1.92 -2.38
C LYS A 502 14.91 2.96 -3.28
N LYS A 503 13.83 2.60 -3.95
CA LYS A 503 13.05 3.50 -4.81
C LYS A 503 12.09 4.41 -4.02
N GLY A 504 12.07 4.34 -2.70
CA GLY A 504 11.30 5.24 -1.84
C GLY A 504 9.81 4.90 -1.74
N LEU A 505 9.42 3.64 -1.96
CA LEU A 505 8.07 3.19 -1.66
C LEU A 505 7.82 3.25 -0.16
N LYS A 506 6.60 3.64 0.22
CA LYS A 506 6.15 3.71 1.62
C LYS A 506 5.60 2.39 2.12
N SER A 507 4.94 1.62 1.24
CA SER A 507 4.25 0.39 1.61
C SER A 507 4.19 -0.61 0.46
N THR A 508 3.85 -1.84 0.84
CA THR A 508 3.44 -2.94 -0.03
C THR A 508 2.09 -3.47 0.45
N TYR A 509 1.51 -4.41 -0.30
CA TYR A 509 0.23 -5.02 0.03
C TYR A 509 0.32 -6.55 -0.16
N TYR A 510 -0.71 -7.23 -0.65
CA TYR A 510 -0.68 -8.67 -0.85
C TYR A 510 0.43 -9.11 -1.82
N LEU A 511 1.06 -10.23 -1.50
CA LEU A 511 1.86 -11.02 -2.42
C LEU A 511 1.06 -12.24 -2.85
N HIS A 512 0.83 -12.36 -4.15
CA HIS A 512 0.21 -13.52 -4.77
C HIS A 512 1.28 -14.38 -5.42
N MET A 513 1.41 -15.62 -4.95
CA MET A 513 2.31 -16.60 -5.55
C MET A 513 1.57 -17.39 -6.62
N LYS A 514 2.19 -17.63 -7.77
CA LYS A 514 1.61 -18.51 -8.81
C LYS A 514 1.37 -19.90 -8.22
N PRO A 515 0.15 -20.47 -8.33
CA PRO A 515 -0.14 -21.80 -7.83
C PRO A 515 0.82 -22.86 -8.46
N ARG A 516 1.27 -23.82 -7.66
CA ARG A 516 2.14 -24.91 -8.14
C ARG A 516 1.43 -25.85 -9.10
N HIS A 517 0.13 -26.04 -8.88
CA HIS A 517 -0.74 -26.87 -9.71
C HIS A 517 -1.93 -25.99 -10.13
N THR A 518 -2.15 -25.89 -11.44
CA THR A 518 -3.47 -25.57 -11.95
C THR A 518 -4.34 -26.73 -11.54
N ALA A 519 -5.39 -26.49 -10.74
CA ALA A 519 -6.39 -27.51 -10.51
C ALA A 519 -6.84 -27.97 -11.89
N GLU A 520 -6.68 -29.26 -12.20
CA GLU A 520 -7.30 -29.86 -13.37
C GLU A 520 -8.78 -29.50 -13.25
N GLN A 521 -9.24 -28.63 -14.13
CA GLN A 521 -10.67 -28.46 -14.29
C GLN A 521 -11.10 -29.84 -14.85
N SER A 522 -11.80 -30.62 -14.03
CA SER A 522 -12.49 -31.78 -14.55
C SER A 522 -13.44 -31.26 -15.64
N THR A 523 -13.02 -31.36 -16.87
CA THR A 523 -13.89 -31.28 -18.00
C THR A 523 -14.74 -32.55 -17.93
N THR A 524 -15.73 -32.55 -17.05
CA THR A 524 -16.86 -33.42 -17.18
C THR A 524 -17.54 -32.96 -18.47
N LYS A 525 -17.15 -33.52 -19.59
CA LYS A 525 -17.99 -33.53 -20.78
C LYS A 525 -19.29 -34.16 -20.30
N VAL A 526 -20.29 -33.33 -20.02
CA VAL A 526 -21.65 -33.82 -19.92
C VAL A 526 -21.97 -34.33 -21.31
N ASN A 527 -21.83 -35.65 -21.52
CA ASN A 527 -22.42 -36.29 -22.64
C ASN A 527 -23.91 -35.97 -22.56
N LYS A 528 -24.38 -35.08 -23.41
CA LYS A 528 -25.79 -35.01 -23.75
C LYS A 528 -26.08 -36.35 -24.46
N ALA A 529 -26.44 -37.37 -23.69
CA ALA A 529 -27.21 -38.44 -24.20
C ALA A 529 -28.64 -37.96 -24.37
N GLU A 530 -29.07 -37.93 -25.60
CA GLU A 530 -30.42 -37.98 -26.19
C GLU A 530 -31.60 -37.43 -25.38
#